data_e3e03b0787379a49a078b6cc0e0e39ad
#
_entry.id   e3e03b0787379a49a078b6cc0e0e39ad
#
_cell.length_a   1.000
_cell.length_b   1.000
_cell.length_c   1.000
_cell.angle_alpha   90.00
_cell.angle_beta   90.00
_cell.angle_gamma   90.00
#
_symmetry.space_group_name_H-M   'P 1'
#
loop_
_entity.id
_entity.type
_entity.pdbx_description
1 polymer ?
#
loop_
_entity_poly.entity_id
_entity_poly.type
_entity_poly.pdbx_seq_one_letter_code
_entity_poly.pdbx_strand_id
1 'polypeptide(L)'
;MSKHLQRRSDIELLRIVSMAAVVIVHLNFASIGVPKIDSFSQLFEARNLWQVSVQSLAIIGVNCFALISGFFGIRSRWKGGFNFLAQCLIYSLSLFILADASRGFIAPFADYVKACQILSCNDLWYVPAYFGLYLLAPFLNAGCEALSRRQFSALLVLFVVFNLWCGWWYGGSFNPTGYTLVQLILLYLIGRYISKYPLPIAGTQKCRIIAFVIFLAASMASVILYPFMPPAKLFAYNSPIVMIQSVALLFAFMNPKFSSRSVNFVAQSSFAVYLIHKNPFVFGGVLKPLAKQAWQQYDVFGYTLWMIVAVIAVFVISVAADTLRRYLWQKIFK
;
A
#
# COMPACT_ATOMS: atom_id res chain seq x y z
N MET A 1 -22.68 -25.25 12.44
CA MET A 1 -21.67 -25.40 11.37
C MET A 1 -21.26 -24.02 10.88
N SER A 2 -20.09 -23.50 11.28
CA SER A 2 -19.60 -22.22 10.80
C SER A 2 -19.14 -22.43 9.35
N LYS A 3 -19.84 -21.82 8.37
CA LYS A 3 -19.32 -21.68 7.02
C LYS A 3 -17.97 -20.95 7.15
N HIS A 4 -16.86 -21.67 7.04
CA HIS A 4 -15.57 -21.06 6.78
C HIS A 4 -15.74 -20.19 5.53
N LEU A 5 -15.83 -18.89 5.71
CA LEU A 5 -15.82 -17.93 4.60
C LEU A 5 -14.56 -18.24 3.79
N GLN A 6 -14.74 -18.87 2.65
CA GLN A 6 -13.63 -19.23 1.76
C GLN A 6 -12.89 -17.92 1.42
N ARG A 7 -11.59 -17.85 1.72
CA ARG A 7 -10.77 -16.66 1.42
C ARG A 7 -10.84 -16.36 -0.08
N ARG A 8 -11.06 -15.12 -0.42
CA ARG A 8 -11.07 -14.59 -1.79
C ARG A 8 -9.63 -14.48 -2.29
N SER A 9 -9.09 -15.58 -2.84
CA SER A 9 -7.70 -15.65 -3.31
C SER A 9 -7.37 -14.61 -4.38
N ASP A 10 -8.35 -14.19 -5.17
CA ASP A 10 -8.23 -13.13 -6.16
C ASP A 10 -7.88 -11.78 -5.50
N ILE A 11 -8.57 -11.42 -4.43
CA ILE A 11 -8.30 -10.19 -3.68
C ILE A 11 -7.03 -10.32 -2.81
N GLU A 12 -6.73 -11.54 -2.33
CA GLU A 12 -5.45 -11.79 -1.66
C GLU A 12 -4.26 -11.66 -2.63
N LEU A 13 -4.42 -12.03 -3.89
CA LEU A 13 -3.42 -11.80 -4.93
C LEU A 13 -3.22 -10.30 -5.16
N LEU A 14 -4.30 -9.51 -5.25
CA LEU A 14 -4.19 -8.04 -5.31
C LEU A 14 -3.43 -7.48 -4.11
N ARG A 15 -3.63 -8.02 -2.92
CA ARG A 15 -2.89 -7.60 -1.71
C ARG A 15 -1.39 -7.84 -1.85
N ILE A 16 -0.97 -9.00 -2.39
CA ILE A 16 0.45 -9.29 -2.66
C ILE A 16 1.01 -8.31 -3.70
N VAL A 17 0.31 -8.12 -4.83
CA VAL A 17 0.72 -7.20 -5.89
C VAL A 17 0.82 -5.77 -5.38
N SER A 18 -0.13 -5.33 -4.56
CA SER A 18 -0.12 -4.00 -3.93
C SER A 18 1.08 -3.82 -3.01
N MET A 19 1.46 -4.86 -2.25
CA MET A 19 2.66 -4.81 -1.40
C MET A 19 3.95 -4.81 -2.23
N ALA A 20 4.02 -5.60 -3.30
CA ALA A 20 5.14 -5.54 -4.23
C ALA A 20 5.28 -4.14 -4.84
N ALA A 21 4.17 -3.52 -5.24
CA ALA A 21 4.13 -2.15 -5.73
C ALA A 21 4.67 -1.14 -4.69
N VAL A 22 4.31 -1.28 -3.41
CA VAL A 22 4.87 -0.44 -2.32
C VAL A 22 6.39 -0.62 -2.21
N VAL A 23 6.90 -1.85 -2.26
CA VAL A 23 8.36 -2.10 -2.24
C VAL A 23 9.03 -1.45 -3.46
N ILE A 24 8.45 -1.60 -4.66
CA ILE A 24 8.95 -1.01 -5.92
C ILE A 24 9.03 0.52 -5.81
N VAL A 25 7.99 1.20 -5.31
CA VAL A 25 8.00 2.67 -5.10
C VAL A 25 9.16 3.09 -4.18
N HIS A 26 9.44 2.29 -3.14
CA HIS A 26 10.54 2.58 -2.23
C HIS A 26 11.91 2.32 -2.88
N LEU A 27 12.06 1.31 -3.72
CA LEU A 27 13.30 1.07 -4.47
C LEU A 27 13.48 2.05 -5.63
N ASN A 28 12.41 2.66 -6.15
CA ASN A 28 12.41 3.67 -7.20
C ASN A 28 12.58 5.09 -6.61
N PHE A 29 11.59 5.95 -6.70
CA PHE A 29 11.69 7.37 -6.33
C PHE A 29 12.23 7.63 -4.93
N ALA A 30 11.86 6.81 -3.93
CA ALA A 30 12.31 7.02 -2.56
C ALA A 30 13.79 6.66 -2.34
N SER A 31 14.38 5.80 -3.18
CA SER A 31 15.79 5.39 -3.09
C SER A 31 16.69 6.14 -4.06
N ILE A 32 16.35 6.12 -5.35
CA ILE A 32 17.21 6.68 -6.41
C ILE A 32 16.90 8.13 -6.74
N GLY A 33 15.81 8.68 -6.18
CA GLY A 33 15.41 10.08 -6.37
C GLY A 33 14.36 10.26 -7.46
N VAL A 34 13.76 11.42 -7.48
CA VAL A 34 12.75 11.84 -8.45
C VAL A 34 13.45 12.50 -9.63
N PRO A 35 13.28 12.03 -10.88
CA PRO A 35 13.93 12.64 -12.03
C PRO A 35 13.36 14.04 -12.29
N LYS A 36 14.24 14.98 -12.59
CA LYS A 36 13.86 16.33 -13.02
C LYS A 36 13.66 16.31 -14.53
N ILE A 37 12.44 16.50 -14.99
CA ILE A 37 12.04 16.41 -16.40
C ILE A 37 11.14 17.60 -16.70
N ASP A 38 11.63 18.49 -17.57
CA ASP A 38 10.95 19.72 -17.96
C ASP A 38 10.50 19.68 -19.45
N SER A 39 10.79 18.59 -20.16
CA SER A 39 10.46 18.43 -21.58
C SER A 39 10.20 16.96 -21.96
N PHE A 40 9.48 16.77 -23.05
CA PHE A 40 9.27 15.42 -23.61
C PHE A 40 10.57 14.73 -24.06
N SER A 41 11.55 15.48 -24.58
CA SER A 41 12.83 14.91 -24.97
C SER A 41 13.53 14.26 -23.78
N GLN A 42 13.57 14.94 -22.63
CA GLN A 42 14.11 14.37 -21.40
C GLN A 42 13.30 13.19 -20.86
N LEU A 43 11.95 13.25 -20.98
CA LEU A 43 11.08 12.13 -20.58
C LEU A 43 11.40 10.85 -21.36
N PHE A 44 11.66 10.96 -22.65
CA PHE A 44 11.95 9.80 -23.51
C PHE A 44 13.38 9.25 -23.41
N GLU A 45 14.24 9.85 -22.60
CA GLU A 45 15.50 9.21 -22.18
C GLU A 45 15.18 7.89 -21.43
N ALA A 46 15.86 6.81 -21.78
CA ALA A 46 15.54 5.47 -21.31
C ALA A 46 15.40 5.34 -19.79
N ARG A 47 16.30 5.98 -19.04
CA ARG A 47 16.27 5.97 -17.55
C ARG A 47 15.08 6.73 -16.99
N ASN A 48 14.79 7.89 -17.53
CA ASN A 48 13.69 8.76 -17.09
C ASN A 48 12.34 8.11 -17.40
N LEU A 49 12.15 7.63 -18.64
CA LEU A 49 10.92 6.96 -19.05
C LEU A 49 10.65 5.72 -18.21
N TRP A 50 11.66 4.90 -17.98
CA TRP A 50 11.55 3.72 -17.13
C TRP A 50 11.14 4.10 -15.71
N GLN A 51 11.84 5.06 -15.10
CA GLN A 51 11.65 5.46 -13.72
C GLN A 51 10.24 6.01 -13.48
N VAL A 52 9.75 6.88 -14.38
CA VAL A 52 8.41 7.45 -14.31
C VAL A 52 7.34 6.39 -14.58
N SER A 53 7.56 5.51 -15.56
CA SER A 53 6.63 4.42 -15.88
C SER A 53 6.47 3.44 -14.72
N VAL A 54 7.58 3.01 -14.12
CA VAL A 54 7.56 2.12 -12.95
C VAL A 54 6.87 2.79 -11.75
N GLN A 55 7.14 4.08 -11.52
CA GLN A 55 6.45 4.84 -10.47
C GLN A 55 4.95 4.89 -10.70
N SER A 56 4.53 5.19 -11.94
CA SER A 56 3.13 5.29 -12.33
C SER A 56 2.36 3.98 -12.15
N LEU A 57 2.97 2.84 -12.49
CA LEU A 57 2.37 1.53 -12.31
C LEU A 57 2.29 1.10 -10.84
N ALA A 58 3.25 1.53 -10.00
CA ALA A 58 3.41 1.03 -8.65
C ALA A 58 2.79 1.91 -7.56
N ILE A 59 2.52 3.19 -7.80
CA ILE A 59 2.04 4.14 -6.78
C ILE A 59 0.71 3.74 -6.12
N ILE A 60 -0.07 2.90 -6.76
CA ILE A 60 -1.41 2.48 -6.33
C ILE A 60 -1.41 1.60 -5.06
N GLY A 61 -0.25 1.08 -4.63
CA GLY A 61 -0.17 0.02 -3.62
C GLY A 61 -0.94 0.35 -2.34
N VAL A 62 -0.72 1.53 -1.75
CA VAL A 62 -1.39 1.96 -0.50
C VAL A 62 -2.89 2.12 -0.69
N ASN A 63 -3.33 2.72 -1.80
CA ASN A 63 -4.76 2.90 -2.09
C ASN A 63 -5.48 1.56 -2.20
N CYS A 64 -4.85 0.57 -2.84
CA CYS A 64 -5.41 -0.77 -2.95
C CYS A 64 -5.59 -1.44 -1.57
N PHE A 65 -4.66 -1.25 -0.61
CA PHE A 65 -4.84 -1.77 0.74
C PHE A 65 -6.07 -1.20 1.45
N ALA A 66 -6.29 0.11 1.34
CA ALA A 66 -7.47 0.74 1.93
C ALA A 66 -8.77 0.29 1.24
N LEU A 67 -8.77 0.18 -0.10
CA LEU A 67 -9.89 -0.37 -0.89
C LEU A 67 -10.21 -1.82 -0.51
N ILE A 68 -9.20 -2.69 -0.38
CA ILE A 68 -9.34 -4.09 0.05
C ILE A 68 -9.93 -4.15 1.47
N SER A 69 -9.44 -3.31 2.38
CA SER A 69 -9.94 -3.23 3.75
C SER A 69 -11.42 -2.83 3.77
N GLY A 70 -11.81 -1.86 2.94
CA GLY A 70 -13.20 -1.47 2.75
C GLY A 70 -14.04 -2.58 2.10
N PHE A 71 -13.53 -3.25 1.08
CA PHE A 71 -14.24 -4.32 0.38
C PHE A 71 -14.66 -5.46 1.32
N PHE A 72 -13.78 -5.88 2.22
CA PHE A 72 -14.11 -6.90 3.22
C PHE A 72 -14.83 -6.35 4.46
N GLY A 73 -14.65 -5.08 4.77
CA GLY A 73 -15.09 -4.47 6.03
C GLY A 73 -14.22 -4.88 7.21
N ILE A 74 -13.65 -3.91 7.89
CA ILE A 74 -12.85 -4.16 9.08
C ILE A 74 -13.78 -4.54 10.24
N ARG A 75 -13.55 -5.71 10.83
CA ARG A 75 -14.20 -6.15 12.07
C ARG A 75 -13.32 -5.74 13.24
N SER A 76 -13.58 -4.55 13.79
CA SER A 76 -12.84 -4.04 14.94
C SER A 76 -13.17 -4.82 16.19
N ARG A 77 -12.19 -5.60 16.70
CA ARG A 77 -12.26 -6.38 17.94
C ARG A 77 -11.02 -6.08 18.75
N TRP A 78 -11.13 -5.97 20.06
CA TRP A 78 -10.00 -5.71 20.97
C TRP A 78 -8.80 -6.63 20.69
N LYS A 79 -9.05 -7.93 20.56
CA LYS A 79 -8.00 -8.91 20.25
C LYS A 79 -7.32 -8.62 18.92
N GLY A 80 -8.06 -8.14 17.91
CA GLY A 80 -7.50 -7.78 16.60
C GLY A 80 -6.62 -6.54 16.68
N GLY A 81 -7.07 -5.48 17.39
CA GLY A 81 -6.29 -4.27 17.62
C GLY A 81 -5.01 -4.55 18.41
N PHE A 82 -5.10 -5.35 19.48
CA PHE A 82 -3.94 -5.76 20.23
C PHE A 82 -2.93 -6.54 19.39
N ASN A 83 -3.38 -7.50 18.57
CA ASN A 83 -2.51 -8.27 17.69
C ASN A 83 -1.83 -7.37 16.63
N PHE A 84 -2.54 -6.36 16.12
CA PHE A 84 -1.98 -5.38 15.19
C PHE A 84 -0.85 -4.58 15.85
N LEU A 85 -1.10 -4.00 17.02
CA LEU A 85 -0.10 -3.21 17.76
C LEU A 85 1.09 -4.08 18.20
N ALA A 86 0.83 -5.29 18.71
CA ALA A 86 1.87 -6.23 19.09
C ALA A 86 2.76 -6.62 17.90
N GLN A 87 2.18 -6.84 16.73
CA GLN A 87 2.94 -7.11 15.50
C GLN A 87 3.84 -5.93 15.14
N CYS A 88 3.32 -4.69 15.18
CA CYS A 88 4.11 -3.48 14.92
C CYS A 88 5.27 -3.36 15.91
N LEU A 89 5.00 -3.54 17.20
CA LEU A 89 6.01 -3.45 18.27
C LEU A 89 7.10 -4.52 18.13
N ILE A 90 6.71 -5.78 17.88
CA ILE A 90 7.66 -6.89 17.70
C ILE A 90 8.63 -6.56 16.56
N TYR A 91 8.14 -6.16 15.38
CA TYR A 91 9.03 -5.86 14.26
C TYR A 91 9.86 -4.61 14.50
N SER A 92 9.29 -3.53 15.05
CA SER A 92 10.03 -2.32 15.33
C SER A 92 11.19 -2.59 16.30
N LEU A 93 10.89 -3.22 17.42
CA LEU A 93 11.89 -3.48 18.47
C LEU A 93 12.91 -4.54 18.06
N SER A 94 12.47 -5.65 17.45
CA SER A 94 13.40 -6.73 17.01
C SER A 94 14.40 -6.23 15.98
N LEU A 95 13.95 -5.45 15.00
CA LEU A 95 14.84 -4.92 13.96
C LEU A 95 15.77 -3.85 14.53
N PHE A 96 15.31 -3.03 15.49
CA PHE A 96 16.16 -2.09 16.20
C PHE A 96 17.26 -2.83 16.99
N ILE A 97 16.88 -3.85 17.78
CA ILE A 97 17.85 -4.67 18.56
C ILE A 97 18.87 -5.32 17.63
N LEU A 98 18.45 -5.91 16.51
CA LEU A 98 19.37 -6.51 15.54
C LEU A 98 20.35 -5.49 14.93
N ALA A 99 19.86 -4.28 14.62
CA ALA A 99 20.69 -3.21 14.09
C ALA A 99 21.67 -2.70 15.14
N ASP A 100 21.27 -2.57 16.41
CA ASP A 100 22.15 -2.14 17.48
C ASP A 100 23.17 -3.20 17.85
N ALA A 101 22.76 -4.48 17.88
CA ALA A 101 23.67 -5.61 18.07
C ALA A 101 24.78 -5.65 17.02
N SER A 102 24.46 -5.36 15.76
CA SER A 102 25.48 -5.28 14.69
C SER A 102 26.50 -4.16 14.89
N ARG A 103 26.21 -3.18 15.77
CA ARG A 103 27.09 -2.06 16.14
C ARG A 103 27.73 -2.23 17.52
N GLY A 104 27.50 -3.35 18.20
CA GLY A 104 28.04 -3.65 19.53
C GLY A 104 27.22 -3.09 20.70
N PHE A 105 25.92 -2.91 20.53
CA PHE A 105 25.00 -2.41 21.57
C PHE A 105 25.39 -1.04 22.13
N ILE A 106 25.57 -0.07 21.25
CA ILE A 106 25.98 1.30 21.61
C ILE A 106 24.82 2.29 21.70
N ALA A 107 23.59 1.87 21.33
CA ALA A 107 22.45 2.77 21.32
C ALA A 107 22.01 3.14 22.74
N PRO A 108 21.71 4.44 23.02
CA PRO A 108 21.20 4.87 24.31
C PRO A 108 19.78 4.32 24.54
N PHE A 109 19.39 4.15 25.81
CA PHE A 109 18.06 3.66 26.20
C PHE A 109 16.90 4.44 25.57
N ALA A 110 17.09 5.76 25.39
CA ALA A 110 16.09 6.62 24.72
C ALA A 110 15.73 6.13 23.30
N ASP A 111 16.64 5.51 22.57
CA ASP A 111 16.36 5.02 21.22
C ASP A 111 15.57 3.71 21.23
N TYR A 112 15.71 2.88 22.27
CA TYR A 112 14.82 1.74 22.52
C TYR A 112 13.39 2.20 22.83
N VAL A 113 13.24 3.29 23.62
CA VAL A 113 11.94 3.89 23.88
C VAL A 113 11.32 4.42 22.59
N LYS A 114 12.09 5.09 21.73
CA LYS A 114 11.61 5.55 20.39
C LYS A 114 11.18 4.39 19.52
N ALA A 115 11.92 3.27 19.51
CA ALA A 115 11.55 2.07 18.76
C ALA A 115 10.22 1.47 19.22
N CYS A 116 9.81 1.71 20.49
CA CYS A 116 8.50 1.32 21.00
C CYS A 116 7.37 2.30 20.63
N GLN A 117 7.67 3.51 20.18
CA GLN A 117 6.68 4.55 19.85
C GLN A 117 6.08 4.36 18.45
N ILE A 118 5.55 3.18 18.16
CA ILE A 118 5.04 2.75 16.85
C ILE A 118 3.90 3.58 16.26
N LEU A 119 3.14 4.29 17.11
CA LEU A 119 2.04 5.16 16.67
C LEU A 119 2.44 6.63 16.52
N SER A 120 3.60 7.02 17.04
CA SER A 120 4.09 8.39 17.00
C SER A 120 5.25 8.58 16.02
N CYS A 121 5.73 7.49 15.42
CA CYS A 121 6.85 7.51 14.47
C CYS A 121 6.36 7.89 13.06
N ASN A 122 6.90 8.97 12.50
CA ASN A 122 6.56 9.43 11.15
C ASN A 122 7.05 8.49 10.03
N ASP A 123 8.06 7.66 10.30
CA ASP A 123 8.64 6.76 9.29
C ASP A 123 7.65 5.71 8.80
N LEU A 124 6.70 5.30 9.66
CA LEU A 124 5.66 4.33 9.37
C LEU A 124 4.26 4.97 9.40
N TRP A 125 4.08 6.11 8.73
CA TRP A 125 2.84 6.91 8.73
C TRP A 125 1.55 6.08 8.52
N TYR A 126 1.65 4.99 7.75
CA TYR A 126 0.51 4.11 7.48
C TYR A 126 0.02 3.38 8.75
N VAL A 127 0.92 3.09 9.71
CA VAL A 127 0.55 2.38 10.95
C VAL A 127 -0.46 3.20 11.78
N PRO A 128 -0.18 4.46 12.18
CA PRO A 128 -1.14 5.26 12.93
C PRO A 128 -2.40 5.57 12.12
N ALA A 129 -2.27 5.83 10.81
CA ALA A 129 -3.43 6.10 9.96
C ALA A 129 -4.34 4.87 9.83
N TYR A 130 -3.77 3.67 9.62
CA TYR A 130 -4.56 2.44 9.55
C TYR A 130 -5.16 2.05 10.91
N PHE A 131 -4.44 2.28 12.00
CA PHE A 131 -4.98 2.05 13.34
C PHE A 131 -6.17 3.00 13.65
N GLY A 132 -6.05 4.28 13.24
CA GLY A 132 -7.18 5.22 13.30
C GLY A 132 -8.38 4.74 12.49
N LEU A 133 -8.17 4.24 11.27
CA LEU A 133 -9.22 3.61 10.46
C LEU A 133 -9.83 2.38 11.18
N TYR A 134 -8.99 1.55 11.80
CA TYR A 134 -9.43 0.39 12.56
C TYR A 134 -10.35 0.78 13.72
N LEU A 135 -10.03 1.84 14.46
CA LEU A 135 -10.85 2.35 15.57
C LEU A 135 -12.18 2.93 15.08
N LEU A 136 -12.18 3.62 13.92
CA LEU A 136 -13.38 4.22 13.33
C LEU A 136 -14.25 3.23 12.57
N ALA A 137 -13.72 2.06 12.20
CA ALA A 137 -14.41 1.09 11.36
C ALA A 137 -15.82 0.67 11.86
N PRO A 138 -16.11 0.51 13.16
CA PRO A 138 -17.45 0.20 13.63
C PRO A 138 -18.48 1.29 13.25
N PHE A 139 -18.11 2.57 13.43
CA PHE A 139 -18.97 3.70 13.07
C PHE A 139 -19.16 3.80 11.53
N LEU A 140 -18.07 3.66 10.78
CA LEU A 140 -18.12 3.66 9.33
C LEU A 140 -18.97 2.54 8.78
N ASN A 141 -18.85 1.33 9.31
CA ASN A 141 -19.66 0.19 8.90
C ASN A 141 -21.15 0.41 9.25
N ALA A 142 -21.47 0.88 10.45
CA ALA A 142 -22.84 1.18 10.82
C ALA A 142 -23.46 2.24 9.92
N GLY A 143 -22.71 3.32 9.64
CA GLY A 143 -23.13 4.35 8.67
C GLY A 143 -23.38 3.78 7.27
N CYS A 144 -22.46 2.94 6.76
CA CYS A 144 -22.61 2.30 5.47
C CYS A 144 -23.86 1.40 5.40
N GLU A 145 -24.21 0.71 6.48
CA GLU A 145 -25.41 -0.15 6.52
C GLU A 145 -26.70 0.68 6.62
N ALA A 146 -26.71 1.78 7.36
CA ALA A 146 -27.88 2.63 7.54
C ALA A 146 -28.27 3.43 6.28
N LEU A 147 -27.30 3.76 5.41
CA LEU A 147 -27.51 4.56 4.23
C LEU A 147 -28.14 3.75 3.08
N SER A 148 -29.16 4.34 2.42
CA SER A 148 -29.64 3.86 1.13
C SER A 148 -28.56 3.99 0.04
N ARG A 149 -28.70 3.27 -1.08
CA ARG A 149 -27.77 3.35 -2.19
C ARG A 149 -27.59 4.78 -2.70
N ARG A 150 -28.69 5.54 -2.82
CA ARG A 150 -28.65 6.94 -3.30
C ARG A 150 -27.89 7.85 -2.33
N GLN A 151 -28.18 7.75 -1.04
CA GLN A 151 -27.49 8.53 0.01
C GLN A 151 -26.00 8.19 0.07
N PHE A 152 -25.65 6.90 0.02
CA PHE A 152 -24.25 6.49 0.04
C PHE A 152 -23.49 6.94 -1.21
N SER A 153 -24.11 6.85 -2.41
CA SER A 153 -23.52 7.38 -3.64
C SER A 153 -23.29 8.89 -3.57
N ALA A 154 -24.30 9.65 -3.11
CA ALA A 154 -24.19 11.10 -2.97
C ALA A 154 -23.07 11.49 -1.99
N LEU A 155 -23.01 10.83 -0.84
CA LEU A 155 -21.94 11.04 0.15
C LEU A 155 -20.56 10.78 -0.44
N LEU A 156 -20.37 9.66 -1.17
CA LEU A 156 -19.11 9.36 -1.82
C LEU A 156 -18.71 10.38 -2.87
N VAL A 157 -19.65 10.79 -3.73
CA VAL A 157 -19.39 11.80 -4.75
C VAL A 157 -18.97 13.12 -4.10
N LEU A 158 -19.73 13.59 -3.11
CA LEU A 158 -19.40 14.81 -2.38
C LEU A 158 -18.04 14.71 -1.69
N PHE A 159 -17.74 13.58 -1.06
CA PHE A 159 -16.45 13.39 -0.39
C PHE A 159 -15.29 13.33 -1.39
N VAL A 160 -15.46 12.65 -2.54
CA VAL A 160 -14.46 12.64 -3.62
C VAL A 160 -14.24 14.06 -4.14
N VAL A 161 -15.30 14.80 -4.48
CA VAL A 161 -15.20 16.18 -4.99
C VAL A 161 -14.50 17.08 -3.96
N PHE A 162 -14.91 17.01 -2.70
CA PHE A 162 -14.28 17.78 -1.62
C PHE A 162 -12.80 17.44 -1.42
N ASN A 163 -12.47 16.14 -1.45
CA ASN A 163 -11.08 15.68 -1.33
C ASN A 163 -10.22 16.10 -2.53
N LEU A 164 -10.76 16.07 -3.74
CA LEU A 164 -10.07 16.55 -4.93
C LEU A 164 -9.88 18.06 -4.89
N TRP A 165 -10.91 18.80 -4.51
CA TRP A 165 -10.87 20.26 -4.49
C TRP A 165 -9.99 20.80 -3.36
N CYS A 166 -10.31 20.47 -2.11
CA CYS A 166 -9.63 21.01 -0.94
C CYS A 166 -8.30 20.30 -0.62
N GLY A 167 -8.15 19.03 -0.99
CA GLY A 167 -6.94 18.26 -0.75
C GLY A 167 -5.95 18.33 -1.90
N TRP A 168 -6.33 17.80 -3.06
CA TRP A 168 -5.39 17.64 -4.18
C TRP A 168 -5.17 18.93 -4.99
N TRP A 169 -6.26 19.65 -5.36
CA TRP A 169 -6.15 20.82 -6.21
C TRP A 169 -5.48 21.99 -5.50
N TYR A 170 -6.04 22.42 -4.39
CA TYR A 170 -5.51 23.56 -3.61
C TYR A 170 -4.36 23.17 -2.68
N GLY A 171 -4.16 21.88 -2.35
CA GLY A 171 -3.10 21.44 -1.45
C GLY A 171 -3.26 21.95 -0.01
N GLY A 172 -4.51 22.21 0.40
CA GLY A 172 -4.82 22.69 1.77
C GLY A 172 -4.59 21.64 2.85
N SER A 173 -4.73 22.04 4.11
CA SER A 173 -4.48 21.19 5.29
C SER A 173 -5.39 19.95 5.41
N PHE A 174 -6.50 19.90 4.64
CA PHE A 174 -7.47 18.80 4.71
C PHE A 174 -6.85 17.44 4.33
N ASN A 175 -6.21 17.34 3.16
CA ASN A 175 -5.59 16.11 2.68
C ASN A 175 -4.59 16.40 1.54
N PRO A 176 -3.46 17.08 1.79
CA PRO A 176 -2.64 17.67 0.71
C PRO A 176 -1.97 16.65 -0.22
N THR A 177 -1.66 15.44 0.29
CA THR A 177 -0.90 14.40 -0.46
C THR A 177 -1.56 13.02 -0.39
N GLY A 178 -2.62 12.89 0.39
CA GLY A 178 -3.25 11.60 0.65
C GLY A 178 -2.49 10.70 1.66
N TYR A 179 -1.45 11.18 2.31
CA TYR A 179 -0.76 10.47 3.41
C TYR A 179 -1.48 10.67 4.74
N THR A 180 -2.80 10.44 4.75
CA THR A 180 -3.64 10.77 5.90
C THR A 180 -4.70 9.68 6.17
N LEU A 181 -5.22 9.68 7.40
CA LEU A 181 -6.39 8.88 7.77
C LEU A 181 -7.62 9.22 6.89
N VAL A 182 -7.78 10.49 6.50
CA VAL A 182 -8.90 10.95 5.65
C VAL A 182 -8.91 10.21 4.31
N GLN A 183 -7.74 10.06 3.67
CA GLN A 183 -7.61 9.30 2.42
C GLN A 183 -7.97 7.83 2.61
N LEU A 184 -7.50 7.21 3.71
CA LEU A 184 -7.82 5.82 3.99
C LEU A 184 -9.33 5.62 4.24
N ILE A 185 -10.00 6.57 4.93
CA ILE A 185 -11.46 6.54 5.13
C ILE A 185 -12.19 6.63 3.80
N LEU A 186 -11.81 7.57 2.91
CA LEU A 186 -12.44 7.72 1.60
C LEU A 186 -12.35 6.41 0.78
N LEU A 187 -11.15 5.84 0.68
CA LEU A 187 -10.92 4.59 -0.05
C LEU A 187 -11.63 3.39 0.61
N TYR A 188 -11.67 3.36 1.94
CA TYR A 188 -12.44 2.36 2.68
C TYR A 188 -13.92 2.43 2.34
N LEU A 189 -14.52 3.63 2.32
CA LEU A 189 -15.92 3.82 1.96
C LEU A 189 -16.20 3.44 0.49
N ILE A 190 -15.28 3.76 -0.43
CA ILE A 190 -15.38 3.29 -1.83
C ILE A 190 -15.36 1.76 -1.89
N GLY A 191 -14.44 1.10 -1.17
CA GLY A 191 -14.39 -0.35 -1.08
C GLY A 191 -15.67 -0.97 -0.49
N ARG A 192 -16.22 -0.36 0.58
CA ARG A 192 -17.52 -0.75 1.17
C ARG A 192 -18.67 -0.62 0.18
N TYR A 193 -18.72 0.49 -0.56
CA TYR A 193 -19.74 0.71 -1.58
C TYR A 193 -19.69 -0.35 -2.68
N ILE A 194 -18.49 -0.65 -3.22
CA ILE A 194 -18.30 -1.67 -4.26
C ILE A 194 -18.74 -3.06 -3.75
N SER A 195 -18.45 -3.39 -2.49
CA SER A 195 -18.85 -4.66 -1.88
C SER A 195 -20.36 -4.74 -1.62
N LYS A 196 -20.97 -3.65 -1.14
CA LYS A 196 -22.42 -3.60 -0.82
C LYS A 196 -23.29 -3.54 -2.07
N TYR A 197 -22.82 -2.86 -3.12
CA TYR A 197 -23.54 -2.65 -4.38
C TYR A 197 -22.72 -3.11 -5.58
N PRO A 198 -22.46 -4.41 -5.72
CA PRO A 198 -21.62 -4.94 -6.78
C PRO A 198 -22.23 -4.63 -8.17
N LEU A 199 -21.36 -4.31 -9.12
CA LEU A 199 -21.76 -4.17 -10.50
C LEU A 199 -22.15 -5.55 -11.05
N PRO A 200 -23.23 -5.69 -11.86
CA PRO A 200 -23.65 -6.99 -12.43
C PRO A 200 -22.55 -7.68 -13.23
N ILE A 201 -21.66 -6.90 -13.86
CA ILE A 201 -20.55 -7.40 -14.67
C ILE A 201 -19.28 -7.67 -13.86
N ALA A 202 -19.24 -7.30 -12.55
CA ALA A 202 -18.05 -7.49 -11.71
C ALA A 202 -17.63 -8.97 -11.65
N GLY A 203 -16.32 -9.22 -11.85
CA GLY A 203 -15.76 -10.57 -11.89
C GLY A 203 -15.89 -11.29 -13.25
N THR A 204 -16.58 -10.72 -14.22
CA THR A 204 -16.57 -11.26 -15.60
C THR A 204 -15.23 -10.95 -16.29
N GLN A 205 -14.83 -11.79 -17.24
CA GLN A 205 -13.59 -11.57 -18.01
C GLN A 205 -13.60 -10.22 -18.73
N LYS A 206 -14.74 -9.83 -19.31
CA LYS A 206 -14.90 -8.53 -19.99
C LYS A 206 -14.64 -7.36 -19.03
N CYS A 207 -15.24 -7.37 -17.85
CA CYS A 207 -15.03 -6.33 -16.83
C CYS A 207 -13.57 -6.25 -16.42
N ARG A 208 -12.90 -7.37 -16.20
CA ARG A 208 -11.49 -7.45 -15.81
C ARG A 208 -10.57 -6.87 -16.87
N ILE A 209 -10.79 -7.18 -18.14
CA ILE A 209 -10.01 -6.65 -19.26
C ILE A 209 -10.21 -5.12 -19.36
N ILE A 210 -11.47 -4.65 -19.35
CA ILE A 210 -11.76 -3.20 -19.41
C ILE A 210 -11.09 -2.48 -18.23
N ALA A 211 -11.22 -3.00 -17.03
CA ALA A 211 -10.61 -2.42 -15.83
C ALA A 211 -9.07 -2.38 -15.93
N PHE A 212 -8.44 -3.43 -16.46
CA PHE A 212 -7.00 -3.45 -16.68
C PHE A 212 -6.55 -2.44 -17.75
N VAL A 213 -7.33 -2.29 -18.83
CA VAL A 213 -7.08 -1.25 -19.84
C VAL A 213 -7.20 0.16 -19.25
N ILE A 214 -8.20 0.41 -18.40
CA ILE A 214 -8.34 1.69 -17.67
C ILE A 214 -7.12 1.93 -16.77
N PHE A 215 -6.65 0.91 -16.05
CA PHE A 215 -5.44 1.00 -15.22
C PHE A 215 -4.21 1.39 -16.06
N LEU A 216 -3.99 0.73 -17.20
CA LEU A 216 -2.86 1.04 -18.09
C LEU A 216 -2.99 2.43 -18.73
N ALA A 217 -4.19 2.82 -19.17
CA ALA A 217 -4.44 4.14 -19.75
C ALA A 217 -4.20 5.26 -18.74
N ALA A 218 -4.65 5.09 -17.49
CA ALA A 218 -4.38 6.04 -16.41
C ALA A 218 -2.89 6.09 -16.04
N SER A 219 -2.19 4.95 -16.09
CA SER A 219 -0.74 4.90 -15.90
C SER A 219 0.00 5.66 -17.02
N MET A 220 -0.39 5.46 -18.26
CA MET A 220 0.15 6.20 -19.40
C MET A 220 -0.13 7.70 -19.28
N ALA A 221 -1.34 8.09 -18.87
CA ALA A 221 -1.67 9.49 -18.63
C ALA A 221 -0.73 10.13 -17.58
N SER A 222 -0.38 9.42 -16.51
CA SER A 222 0.59 9.91 -15.53
C SER A 222 1.99 10.11 -16.14
N VAL A 223 2.41 9.21 -17.03
CA VAL A 223 3.72 9.35 -17.72
C VAL A 223 3.70 10.58 -18.63
N ILE A 224 2.65 10.75 -19.44
CA ILE A 224 2.52 11.88 -20.37
C ILE A 224 2.42 13.22 -19.64
N LEU A 225 1.74 13.26 -18.49
CA LEU A 225 1.55 14.48 -17.70
C LEU A 225 2.76 14.84 -16.84
N TYR A 226 3.75 13.95 -16.71
CA TYR A 226 4.89 14.15 -15.83
C TYR A 226 5.69 15.45 -16.09
N PRO A 227 5.98 15.86 -17.34
CA PRO A 227 6.69 17.11 -17.60
C PRO A 227 5.90 18.38 -17.25
N PHE A 228 4.58 18.27 -17.08
CA PHE A 228 3.66 19.41 -16.88
C PHE A 228 3.14 19.54 -15.46
N MET A 229 3.35 18.53 -14.62
CA MET A 229 2.82 18.51 -13.26
C MET A 229 3.89 18.14 -12.24
N PRO A 230 3.93 18.81 -11.07
CA PRO A 230 4.83 18.41 -10.00
C PRO A 230 4.62 16.93 -9.63
N PRO A 231 5.69 16.10 -9.57
CA PRO A 231 5.60 14.69 -9.25
C PRO A 231 4.87 14.41 -7.92
N ALA A 232 5.09 15.28 -6.91
CA ALA A 232 4.42 15.19 -5.61
C ALA A 232 2.89 15.32 -5.71
N LYS A 233 2.38 16.02 -6.73
CA LYS A 233 0.94 16.19 -6.99
C LYS A 233 0.40 15.08 -7.88
N LEU A 234 1.17 14.72 -8.92
CA LEU A 234 0.80 13.69 -9.88
C LEU A 234 0.67 12.31 -9.22
N PHE A 235 1.63 11.96 -8.36
CA PHE A 235 1.71 10.69 -7.65
C PHE A 235 1.20 10.76 -6.20
N ALA A 236 0.46 11.81 -5.83
CA ALA A 236 -0.25 11.87 -4.55
C ALA A 236 -1.31 10.75 -4.46
N TYR A 237 -1.51 10.16 -3.29
CA TYR A 237 -2.51 9.10 -3.10
C TYR A 237 -3.95 9.59 -3.33
N ASN A 238 -4.21 10.89 -3.17
CA ASN A 238 -5.48 11.55 -3.48
C ASN A 238 -5.53 12.09 -4.92
N SER A 239 -4.50 11.89 -5.75
CA SER A 239 -4.56 12.21 -7.17
C SER A 239 -5.71 11.46 -7.85
N PRO A 240 -6.52 12.14 -8.68
CA PRO A 240 -7.64 11.49 -9.37
C PRO A 240 -7.18 10.31 -10.22
N ILE A 241 -6.02 10.43 -10.86
CA ILE A 241 -5.45 9.36 -11.69
C ILE A 241 -5.10 8.14 -10.81
N VAL A 242 -4.41 8.34 -9.69
CA VAL A 242 -4.03 7.26 -8.77
C VAL A 242 -5.25 6.59 -8.14
N MET A 243 -6.30 7.36 -7.82
CA MET A 243 -7.56 6.81 -7.32
C MET A 243 -8.27 5.96 -8.38
N ILE A 244 -8.38 6.44 -9.63
CA ILE A 244 -8.95 5.67 -10.75
C ILE A 244 -8.15 4.40 -11.00
N GLN A 245 -6.82 4.47 -11.06
CA GLN A 245 -5.94 3.31 -11.20
C GLN A 245 -6.21 2.25 -10.13
N SER A 246 -6.33 2.68 -8.87
CA SER A 246 -6.51 1.77 -7.72
C SER A 246 -7.86 1.06 -7.76
N VAL A 247 -8.93 1.78 -8.10
CA VAL A 247 -10.28 1.20 -8.27
C VAL A 247 -10.32 0.28 -9.50
N ALA A 248 -9.73 0.70 -10.61
CA ALA A 248 -9.64 -0.13 -11.81
C ALA A 248 -8.88 -1.44 -11.53
N LEU A 249 -7.75 -1.36 -10.82
CA LEU A 249 -6.98 -2.56 -10.48
C LEU A 249 -7.76 -3.51 -9.56
N LEU A 250 -8.55 -2.99 -8.60
CA LEU A 250 -9.44 -3.83 -7.79
C LEU A 250 -10.40 -4.64 -8.68
N PHE A 251 -11.07 -4.00 -9.66
CA PHE A 251 -11.96 -4.70 -10.59
C PHE A 251 -11.21 -5.66 -11.52
N ALA A 252 -10.00 -5.34 -11.96
CA ALA A 252 -9.19 -6.20 -12.81
C ALA A 252 -8.82 -7.52 -12.11
N PHE A 253 -8.63 -7.49 -10.80
CA PHE A 253 -8.31 -8.69 -10.00
C PHE A 253 -9.54 -9.49 -9.57
N MET A 254 -10.76 -8.93 -9.60
CA MET A 254 -11.96 -9.65 -9.21
C MET A 254 -12.18 -10.91 -10.07
N ASN A 255 -11.89 -12.07 -9.52
CA ASN A 255 -12.15 -13.38 -10.13
C ASN A 255 -12.60 -14.39 -9.06
N PRO A 256 -13.91 -14.44 -8.74
CA PRO A 256 -14.43 -15.31 -7.69
C PRO A 256 -14.13 -16.80 -7.85
N LYS A 257 -13.80 -17.22 -9.08
CA LYS A 257 -13.45 -18.61 -9.40
C LYS A 257 -11.98 -18.94 -9.06
N PHE A 258 -11.13 -17.92 -8.86
CA PHE A 258 -9.73 -18.14 -8.56
C PHE A 258 -9.53 -18.52 -7.11
N SER A 259 -8.88 -19.66 -6.87
CA SER A 259 -8.54 -20.17 -5.53
C SER A 259 -7.10 -20.68 -5.52
N SER A 260 -6.29 -20.24 -4.55
CA SER A 260 -4.90 -20.68 -4.40
C SER A 260 -4.47 -20.65 -2.93
N ARG A 261 -4.02 -21.80 -2.42
CA ARG A 261 -3.50 -21.90 -1.05
C ARG A 261 -2.20 -21.12 -0.86
N SER A 262 -1.32 -21.15 -1.86
CA SER A 262 -0.03 -20.44 -1.81
C SER A 262 -0.23 -18.93 -1.78
N VAL A 263 -1.13 -18.39 -2.60
CA VAL A 263 -1.49 -16.97 -2.58
C VAL A 263 -2.04 -16.58 -1.21
N ASN A 264 -2.98 -17.36 -0.67
CA ASN A 264 -3.56 -17.10 0.63
C ASN A 264 -2.53 -17.18 1.77
N PHE A 265 -1.52 -18.03 1.66
CA PHE A 265 -0.42 -18.13 2.62
C PHE A 265 0.47 -16.91 2.60
N VAL A 266 0.95 -16.50 1.42
CA VAL A 266 1.84 -15.32 1.26
C VAL A 266 1.13 -14.03 1.65
N ALA A 267 -0.12 -13.86 1.25
CA ALA A 267 -0.91 -12.65 1.52
C ALA A 267 -1.09 -12.36 3.02
N GLN A 268 -1.07 -13.39 3.88
CA GLN A 268 -1.16 -13.21 5.33
C GLN A 268 0.00 -12.39 5.90
N SER A 269 1.15 -12.43 5.25
CA SER A 269 2.37 -11.74 5.67
C SER A 269 2.57 -10.39 4.99
N SER A 270 1.63 -9.92 4.15
CA SER A 270 1.80 -8.65 3.42
C SER A 270 2.05 -7.45 4.34
N PHE A 271 1.42 -7.41 5.51
CA PHE A 271 1.67 -6.32 6.47
C PHE A 271 3.06 -6.44 7.12
N ALA A 272 3.55 -7.65 7.36
CA ALA A 272 4.92 -7.87 7.83
C ALA A 272 5.95 -7.42 6.79
N VAL A 273 5.69 -7.65 5.49
CA VAL A 273 6.54 -7.12 4.41
C VAL A 273 6.67 -5.60 4.54
N TYR A 274 5.55 -4.88 4.78
CA TYR A 274 5.58 -3.43 4.99
C TYR A 274 6.43 -3.06 6.20
N LEU A 275 6.18 -3.67 7.36
CA LEU A 275 6.88 -3.34 8.61
C LEU A 275 8.39 -3.61 8.54
N ILE A 276 8.80 -4.67 7.83
CA ILE A 276 10.20 -5.04 7.72
C ILE A 276 10.93 -4.14 6.73
N HIS A 277 10.46 -4.06 5.46
CA HIS A 277 11.23 -3.33 4.44
C HIS A 277 11.24 -1.81 4.68
N LYS A 278 10.18 -1.25 5.28
CA LYS A 278 10.09 0.19 5.57
C LYS A 278 10.68 0.58 6.92
N ASN A 279 11.07 -0.39 7.74
CA ASN A 279 11.80 -0.09 8.97
C ASN A 279 13.02 0.79 8.67
N PRO A 280 13.29 1.88 9.43
CA PRO A 280 14.37 2.81 9.16
C PRO A 280 15.74 2.15 8.98
N PHE A 281 16.03 1.11 9.76
CA PHE A 281 17.31 0.38 9.69
C PHE A 281 17.42 -0.49 8.44
N VAL A 282 16.34 -1.15 8.04
CA VAL A 282 16.28 -1.98 6.84
C VAL A 282 16.24 -1.10 5.60
N PHE A 283 15.33 -0.12 5.55
CA PHE A 283 15.20 0.75 4.39
C PHE A 283 16.39 1.69 4.26
N GLY A 284 16.68 2.48 5.30
CA GLY A 284 17.74 3.49 5.29
C GLY A 284 19.14 2.88 5.31
N GLY A 285 19.34 1.80 6.09
CA GLY A 285 20.64 1.17 6.27
C GLY A 285 21.01 0.12 5.21
N VAL A 286 20.04 -0.49 4.54
CA VAL A 286 20.31 -1.60 3.60
C VAL A 286 19.70 -1.34 2.23
N LEU A 287 18.38 -1.27 2.11
CA LEU A 287 17.71 -1.27 0.81
C LEU A 287 18.01 -0.02 -0.02
N LYS A 288 17.95 1.16 0.58
CA LYS A 288 18.19 2.42 -0.11
C LYS A 288 19.64 2.57 -0.62
N PRO A 289 20.69 2.28 0.18
CA PRO A 289 22.06 2.28 -0.32
C PRO A 289 22.28 1.28 -1.46
N LEU A 290 21.78 0.04 -1.31
CA LEU A 290 21.91 -0.98 -2.36
C LEU A 290 21.18 -0.59 -3.64
N ALA A 291 19.98 -0.01 -3.55
CA ALA A 291 19.25 0.48 -4.71
C ALA A 291 19.99 1.60 -5.45
N LYS A 292 20.59 2.56 -4.70
CA LYS A 292 21.41 3.63 -5.30
C LYS A 292 22.64 3.07 -6.00
N GLN A 293 23.35 2.16 -5.37
CA GLN A 293 24.54 1.52 -5.95
C GLN A 293 24.17 0.76 -7.22
N ALA A 294 23.12 -0.06 -7.18
CA ALA A 294 22.64 -0.80 -8.34
C ALA A 294 22.21 0.13 -9.49
N TRP A 295 21.53 1.26 -9.18
CA TRP A 295 21.15 2.25 -10.19
C TRP A 295 22.33 2.92 -10.88
N GLN A 296 23.42 3.12 -10.15
CA GLN A 296 24.67 3.67 -10.71
C GLN A 296 25.45 2.64 -11.53
N GLN A 297 25.42 1.38 -11.12
CA GLN A 297 26.23 0.31 -11.69
C GLN A 297 25.61 -0.33 -12.93
N TYR A 298 24.26 -0.46 -12.97
CA TYR A 298 23.56 -1.17 -14.04
C TYR A 298 22.85 -0.20 -15.00
N ASP A 299 22.62 -0.69 -16.21
CA ASP A 299 21.67 -0.08 -17.14
C ASP A 299 20.22 -0.32 -16.68
N VAL A 300 19.25 0.16 -17.46
CA VAL A 300 17.81 0.04 -17.14
C VAL A 300 17.39 -1.42 -17.01
N PHE A 301 17.88 -2.30 -17.89
CA PHE A 301 17.53 -3.72 -17.87
C PHE A 301 18.14 -4.41 -16.66
N GLY A 302 19.42 -4.21 -16.40
CA GLY A 302 20.11 -4.78 -15.25
C GLY A 302 19.51 -4.31 -13.93
N TYR A 303 19.15 -3.02 -13.80
CA TYR A 303 18.46 -2.51 -12.62
C TYR A 303 17.07 -3.10 -12.45
N THR A 304 16.34 -3.33 -13.53
CA THR A 304 15.03 -3.99 -13.48
C THR A 304 15.15 -5.41 -12.90
N LEU A 305 16.11 -6.18 -13.37
CA LEU A 305 16.38 -7.52 -12.86
C LEU A 305 16.78 -7.49 -11.38
N TRP A 306 17.68 -6.58 -11.01
CA TRP A 306 18.07 -6.38 -9.62
C TRP A 306 16.85 -6.03 -8.74
N MET A 307 15.98 -5.13 -9.18
CA MET A 307 14.78 -4.72 -8.45
C MET A 307 13.80 -5.89 -8.27
N ILE A 308 13.61 -6.72 -9.29
CA ILE A 308 12.78 -7.93 -9.19
C ILE A 308 13.35 -8.89 -8.13
N VAL A 309 14.66 -9.15 -8.17
CA VAL A 309 15.33 -10.01 -7.18
C VAL A 309 15.21 -9.41 -5.77
N ALA A 310 15.40 -8.10 -5.62
CA ALA A 310 15.25 -7.41 -4.34
C ALA A 310 13.83 -7.52 -3.79
N VAL A 311 12.79 -7.33 -4.62
CA VAL A 311 11.38 -7.50 -4.22
C VAL A 311 11.12 -8.93 -3.75
N ILE A 312 11.57 -9.93 -4.52
CA ILE A 312 11.43 -11.35 -4.15
C ILE A 312 12.13 -11.64 -2.82
N ALA A 313 13.36 -11.18 -2.64
CA ALA A 313 14.12 -11.36 -1.41
C ALA A 313 13.42 -10.74 -0.20
N VAL A 314 12.91 -9.51 -0.33
CA VAL A 314 12.12 -8.85 0.71
C VAL A 314 10.88 -9.67 1.08
N PHE A 315 10.16 -10.21 0.10
CA PHE A 315 9.00 -11.06 0.37
C PHE A 315 9.39 -12.37 1.05
N VAL A 316 10.39 -13.09 0.55
CA VAL A 316 10.83 -14.38 1.12
C VAL A 316 11.25 -14.21 2.58
N ILE A 317 12.10 -13.23 2.85
CA ILE A 317 12.57 -12.95 4.21
C ILE A 317 11.39 -12.56 5.12
N SER A 318 10.51 -11.69 4.66
CA SER A 318 9.38 -11.21 5.47
C SER A 318 8.35 -12.30 5.73
N VAL A 319 8.04 -13.15 4.74
CA VAL A 319 7.12 -14.29 4.90
C VAL A 319 7.69 -15.33 5.86
N ALA A 320 8.99 -15.62 5.77
CA ALA A 320 9.67 -16.53 6.70
C ALA A 320 9.63 -15.99 8.14
N ALA A 321 10.04 -14.73 8.34
CA ALA A 321 10.01 -14.05 9.63
C ALA A 321 8.58 -14.00 10.24
N ASP A 322 7.58 -13.68 9.44
CA ASP A 322 6.20 -13.60 9.93
C ASP A 322 5.60 -14.99 10.23
N THR A 323 5.99 -15.99 9.47
CA THR A 323 5.57 -17.39 9.76
C THR A 323 6.12 -17.85 11.10
N LEU A 324 7.41 -17.56 11.37
CA LEU A 324 8.02 -17.85 12.67
C LEU A 324 7.33 -17.07 13.81
N ARG A 325 7.12 -15.76 13.62
CA ARG A 325 6.39 -14.92 14.60
C ARG A 325 5.02 -15.50 14.92
N ARG A 326 4.24 -15.85 13.89
CA ARG A 326 2.88 -16.42 14.08
C ARG A 326 2.92 -17.76 14.82
N TYR A 327 3.90 -18.61 14.53
CA TYR A 327 4.09 -19.87 15.21
C TYR A 327 4.40 -19.66 16.71
N LEU A 328 5.35 -18.75 17.04
CA LEU A 328 5.68 -18.43 18.42
C LEU A 328 4.50 -17.80 19.16
N TRP A 329 3.79 -16.86 18.50
CA TRP A 329 2.62 -16.19 19.06
C TRP A 329 1.52 -17.18 19.46
N GLN A 330 1.25 -18.17 18.62
CA GLN A 330 0.25 -19.21 18.90
C GLN A 330 0.67 -20.11 20.07
N LYS A 331 1.95 -20.27 20.35
CA LYS A 331 2.43 -21.05 21.51
C LYS A 331 2.32 -20.28 22.83
N ILE A 332 2.49 -18.94 22.78
CA ILE A 332 2.49 -18.08 23.98
C ILE A 332 1.06 -17.76 24.42
N PHE A 333 0.13 -17.59 23.47
CA PHE A 333 -1.24 -17.12 23.73
C PHE A 333 -2.32 -18.21 23.47
N LYS A 334 -1.93 -19.48 23.55
CA LYS A 334 -2.87 -20.59 23.70
C LYS A 334 -3.39 -20.62 25.14
#